data_ba4b09bee093da934e40992bf75e4328
#
_entry.id   ba4b09bee093da934e40992bf75e4328
#
_cell.length_a   1.000
_cell.length_b   1.000
_cell.length_c   1.000
_cell.angle_alpha   90.00
_cell.angle_beta   90.00
_cell.angle_gamma   90.00
#
_symmetry.space_group_name_H-M   'P 1'
#
loop_
_entity.id
_entity.type
_entity.pdbx_description
1 polymer ?
#
loop_
_entity_poly.entity_id
_entity_poly.type
_entity_poly.pdbx_seq_one_letter_code
_entity_poly.pdbx_strand_id
1 'polypeptide(L)'
;MATELKDLTKRSEDYSKWYNELVVKAELAEQADVRGCMVIRPYGYAIWEKMQRVLDDMFKETGVQNAYFPLLIPKSFLSKEAEHVE
;
A
#
# COMPACT_ATOMS: atom_id res chain seq x y z
N MET A 1 -21.20 -14.22 -4.02
CA MET A 1 -20.70 -13.53 -2.83
C MET A 1 -20.69 -14.40 -1.60
N ALA A 2 -21.83 -14.94 -1.19
CA ALA A 2 -21.87 -15.81 -0.01
C ALA A 2 -20.99 -17.06 -0.16
N THR A 3 -20.89 -17.61 -1.37
CA THR A 3 -20.08 -18.78 -1.66
C THR A 3 -18.56 -18.47 -1.56
N GLU A 4 -18.17 -17.28 -1.99
CA GLU A 4 -16.79 -16.85 -1.93
C GLU A 4 -16.32 -16.65 -0.49
N LEU A 5 -17.20 -16.13 0.36
CA LEU A 5 -16.92 -15.92 1.77
C LEU A 5 -16.71 -17.22 2.53
N LYS A 6 -17.38 -18.31 2.09
CA LYS A 6 -17.24 -19.62 2.71
C LYS A 6 -15.85 -20.22 2.49
N ASP A 7 -15.18 -19.83 1.40
CA ASP A 7 -13.86 -20.36 1.08
C ASP A 7 -12.74 -19.57 1.76
N LEU A 8 -13.11 -18.50 2.45
CA LEU A 8 -12.15 -17.66 3.15
C LEU A 8 -11.74 -18.29 4.48
N THR A 9 -10.44 -18.36 4.70
CA THR A 9 -9.90 -18.83 5.98
C THR A 9 -10.42 -17.94 7.10
N LYS A 10 -10.78 -18.52 8.24
CA LYS A 10 -11.26 -17.73 9.37
C LYS A 10 -10.11 -16.93 9.99
N ARG A 11 -10.40 -15.67 10.29
CA ARG A 11 -9.42 -14.78 10.91
C ARG A 11 -8.88 -15.36 12.22
N SER A 12 -9.74 -16.04 13.00
CA SER A 12 -9.36 -16.63 14.29
C SER A 12 -8.44 -17.83 14.14
N GLU A 13 -8.46 -18.52 13.00
CA GLU A 13 -7.64 -19.70 12.76
C GLU A 13 -6.25 -19.35 12.24
N ASP A 14 -6.20 -18.43 11.25
CA ASP A 14 -4.93 -18.01 10.66
C ASP A 14 -5.12 -16.58 10.13
N TYR A 15 -4.70 -15.61 10.91
CA TYR A 15 -4.89 -14.20 10.59
C TYR A 15 -4.18 -13.79 9.30
N SER A 16 -2.93 -14.20 9.16
CA SER A 16 -2.12 -13.83 7.98
C SER A 16 -2.71 -14.39 6.69
N LYS A 17 -3.13 -15.65 6.73
CA LYS A 17 -3.73 -16.29 5.56
C LYS A 17 -5.07 -15.65 5.22
N TRP A 18 -5.87 -15.37 6.25
CA TRP A 18 -7.15 -14.66 6.07
C TRP A 18 -6.93 -13.31 5.39
N TYR A 19 -5.95 -12.54 5.87
CA TYR A 19 -5.67 -11.21 5.34
C TYR A 19 -5.31 -11.27 3.85
N ASN A 20 -4.38 -12.15 3.51
CA ASN A 20 -3.93 -12.28 2.12
C ASN A 20 -5.03 -12.76 1.19
N GLU A 21 -5.83 -13.72 1.63
CA GLU A 21 -6.97 -14.20 0.84
C GLU A 21 -8.02 -13.12 0.66
N LEU A 22 -8.28 -12.36 1.71
CA LEU A 22 -9.27 -11.29 1.68
C LEU A 22 -8.91 -10.23 0.63
N VAL A 23 -7.66 -9.84 0.58
CA VAL A 23 -7.17 -8.84 -0.37
C VAL A 23 -7.48 -9.25 -1.81
N VAL A 24 -7.25 -10.52 -2.14
CA VAL A 24 -7.49 -11.04 -3.48
C VAL A 24 -8.99 -11.23 -3.75
N LYS A 25 -9.70 -11.85 -2.81
CA LYS A 25 -11.11 -12.18 -2.99
C LYS A 25 -12.01 -10.94 -3.02
N ALA A 26 -11.65 -9.91 -2.27
CA ALA A 26 -12.38 -8.65 -2.26
C ALA A 26 -11.99 -7.75 -3.43
N GLU A 27 -11.14 -8.23 -4.32
CA GLU A 27 -10.69 -7.50 -5.51
C GLU A 27 -9.99 -6.18 -5.17
N LEU A 28 -9.22 -6.18 -4.08
CA LEU A 28 -8.49 -5.00 -3.64
C LEU A 28 -7.14 -4.85 -4.35
N ALA A 29 -6.44 -5.97 -4.53
CA ALA A 29 -5.12 -5.98 -5.16
C ALA A 29 -4.83 -7.35 -5.75
N GLU A 30 -3.87 -7.40 -6.67
CA GLU A 30 -3.41 -8.65 -7.27
C GLU A 30 -1.94 -8.55 -7.62
N GLN A 31 -1.29 -9.69 -7.77
CA GLN A 31 0.12 -9.73 -8.15
C GLN A 31 0.28 -9.29 -9.60
N ALA A 32 1.30 -8.47 -9.85
CA ALA A 32 1.68 -8.08 -11.21
C ALA A 32 2.65 -9.12 -11.80
N ASP A 33 2.95 -8.97 -13.08
CA ASP A 33 3.89 -9.88 -13.75
C ASP A 33 5.30 -9.76 -13.19
N VAL A 34 5.66 -8.59 -12.68
CA VAL A 34 6.97 -8.37 -12.07
C VAL A 34 6.89 -8.78 -10.60
N ARG A 35 7.80 -9.67 -10.19
CA ARG A 35 7.83 -10.18 -8.83
C ARG A 35 7.98 -9.06 -7.81
N GLY A 36 7.17 -9.10 -6.78
CA GLY A 36 7.20 -8.08 -5.72
C GLY A 36 6.41 -6.83 -6.03
N CYS A 37 5.83 -6.75 -7.22
CA CYS A 37 4.98 -5.64 -7.60
C CYS A 37 3.52 -6.07 -7.59
N MET A 38 2.64 -5.16 -7.24
CA MET A 38 1.20 -5.46 -7.17
C MET A 38 0.41 -4.42 -7.93
N VAL A 39 -0.71 -4.86 -8.50
CA VAL A 39 -1.71 -3.96 -9.05
C VAL A 39 -2.72 -3.68 -7.96
N ILE A 40 -2.88 -2.42 -7.61
CA ILE A 40 -3.92 -2.03 -6.66
C ILE A 40 -5.18 -1.76 -7.46
N ARG A 41 -6.19 -2.61 -7.27
CA ARG A 41 -7.42 -2.57 -8.04
C ARG A 41 -8.33 -1.44 -7.56
N PRO A 42 -9.38 -1.09 -8.32
CA PRO A 42 -10.22 0.07 -8.00
C PRO A 42 -10.77 0.09 -6.56
N TYR A 43 -11.23 -1.02 -6.05
CA TYR A 43 -11.75 -1.04 -4.67
C TYR A 43 -10.66 -0.74 -3.64
N GLY A 44 -9.47 -1.33 -3.83
CA GLY A 44 -8.33 -1.07 -2.94
C GLY A 44 -7.84 0.36 -3.07
N TYR A 45 -7.75 0.85 -4.29
CA TYR A 45 -7.27 2.21 -4.52
C TYR A 45 -8.23 3.26 -3.96
N ALA A 46 -9.54 2.97 -4.00
CA ALA A 46 -10.54 3.87 -3.42
C ALA A 46 -10.32 4.07 -1.91
N ILE A 47 -9.94 3.00 -1.20
CA ILE A 47 -9.61 3.08 0.22
C ILE A 47 -8.38 3.98 0.41
N TRP A 48 -7.36 3.76 -0.40
CA TRP A 48 -6.13 4.55 -0.36
C TRP A 48 -6.40 6.03 -0.62
N GLU A 49 -7.21 6.33 -1.64
CA GLU A 49 -7.54 7.71 -1.98
C GLU A 49 -8.22 8.44 -0.82
N LYS A 50 -9.10 7.76 -0.10
CA LYS A 50 -9.79 8.34 1.05
C LYS A 50 -8.83 8.62 2.20
N MET A 51 -7.95 7.67 2.49
CA MET A 51 -6.92 7.85 3.51
C MET A 51 -6.00 9.00 3.16
N GLN A 52 -5.55 9.03 1.91
CA GLN A 52 -4.65 10.06 1.41
C GLN A 52 -5.26 11.46 1.54
N ARG A 53 -6.53 11.58 1.19
CA ARG A 53 -7.24 12.88 1.25
C ARG A 53 -7.31 13.40 2.67
N VAL A 54 -7.70 12.54 3.61
CA VAL A 54 -7.83 12.95 5.01
C VAL A 54 -6.48 13.37 5.57
N LEU A 55 -5.46 12.57 5.36
CA LEU A 55 -4.12 12.88 5.86
C LEU A 55 -3.54 14.13 5.20
N ASP A 56 -3.75 14.29 3.90
CA ASP A 56 -3.27 15.46 3.16
C ASP A 56 -3.89 16.74 3.72
N ASP A 57 -5.20 16.72 3.96
CA ASP A 57 -5.91 17.86 4.52
C ASP A 57 -5.37 18.22 5.90
N MET A 58 -5.13 17.20 6.74
CA MET A 58 -4.59 17.40 8.08
C MET A 58 -3.20 18.03 8.03
N PHE A 59 -2.34 17.58 7.12
CA PHE A 59 -1.01 18.15 6.97
C PHE A 59 -1.08 19.60 6.50
N LYS A 60 -1.96 19.90 5.54
CA LYS A 60 -2.12 21.26 5.01
C LYS A 60 -2.63 22.23 6.06
N GLU A 61 -3.43 21.77 7.01
CA GLU A 61 -3.90 22.61 8.11
C GLU A 61 -2.75 23.15 8.95
N THR A 62 -1.63 22.44 8.99
CA THR A 62 -0.44 22.89 9.74
C THR A 62 0.47 23.81 8.92
N GLY A 63 0.08 24.14 7.70
CA GLY A 63 0.88 25.02 6.84
C GLY A 63 1.84 24.28 5.91
N VAL A 64 1.83 22.96 5.93
CA VAL A 64 2.67 22.16 5.05
C VAL A 64 2.15 22.25 3.62
N GLN A 65 3.05 22.32 2.67
CA GLN A 65 2.72 22.35 1.24
C GLN A 65 3.28 21.12 0.54
N ASN A 66 2.52 20.62 -0.43
CA ASN A 66 2.93 19.45 -1.20
C ASN A 66 3.97 19.85 -2.25
N ALA A 67 4.94 18.96 -2.47
CA ALA A 67 5.91 19.11 -3.53
C ALA A 67 6.13 17.73 -4.16
N TYR A 68 6.57 17.72 -5.40
CA TYR A 68 6.90 16.49 -6.09
C TYR A 68 8.39 16.48 -6.42
N PHE A 69 9.11 15.54 -5.82
CA PHE A 69 10.53 15.37 -6.07
C PHE A 69 10.77 14.28 -7.12
N PRO A 70 11.90 14.33 -7.83
CA PRO A 70 12.22 13.29 -8.80
C PRO A 70 12.27 11.91 -8.16
N LEU A 71 11.82 10.90 -8.90
CA LEU A 71 11.88 9.52 -8.45
C LEU A 71 13.31 9.01 -8.33
N LEU A 72 14.18 9.45 -9.25
CA LEU A 72 15.57 8.98 -9.30
C LEU A 72 16.49 9.95 -8.57
N ILE A 73 17.41 9.40 -7.78
CA ILE A 73 18.42 10.17 -7.08
C ILE A 73 19.81 9.62 -7.43
N PRO A 74 20.85 10.44 -7.34
CA PRO A 74 22.20 9.96 -7.62
C PRO A 74 22.62 8.87 -6.63
N LYS A 75 23.31 7.87 -7.14
CA LYS A 75 23.82 6.76 -6.32
C LYS A 75 24.72 7.27 -5.18
N SER A 76 25.44 8.36 -5.42
CA SER A 76 26.32 8.96 -4.41
C SER A 76 25.57 9.42 -3.17
N PHE A 77 24.29 9.82 -3.31
CA PHE A 77 23.49 10.23 -2.17
C PHE A 77 23.17 9.03 -1.28
N LEU A 78 22.91 7.87 -1.88
CA LEU A 78 22.65 6.63 -1.14
C LEU A 78 23.90 6.19 -0.37
N SER A 79 25.07 6.36 -0.96
CA SER A 79 26.34 6.02 -0.30
C SER A 79 26.57 6.88 0.93
N LYS A 80 26.25 8.18 0.87
CA LYS A 80 26.35 9.08 2.01
C LYS A 80 25.42 8.67 3.14
N GLU A 81 24.20 8.24 2.81
CA GLU A 81 23.25 7.76 3.80
C GLU A 81 23.76 6.51 4.50
N ALA A 82 24.34 5.59 3.76
CA ALA A 82 24.91 4.36 4.31
C ALA A 82 26.01 4.67 5.33
N GLU A 83 26.90 5.62 5.00
CA GLU A 83 27.96 6.06 5.90
C GLU A 83 27.38 6.69 7.18
N HIS A 84 26.31 7.45 7.04
CA HIS A 84 25.70 8.14 8.16
C HIS A 84 25.00 7.16 9.12
N VAL A 85 24.41 6.10 8.58
CA VAL A 85 23.66 5.10 9.38
C VAL A 85 24.60 4.16 10.13
N GLU A 86 25.80 3.89 9.59
CA GLU A 86 26.81 3.08 10.24
C GLU A 86 27.50 3.86 11.38
#